data_f4935ddd8177098eb528f36f74e88866
#
_entry.id   f4935ddd8177098eb528f36f74e88866
#
_cell.length_a   1.000
_cell.length_b   1.000
_cell.length_c   1.000
_cell.angle_alpha   90.00
_cell.angle_beta   90.00
_cell.angle_gamma   90.00
#
_symmetry.space_group_name_H-M   'P 1'
#
loop_
_entity.id
_entity.type
_entity.pdbx_description
1 polymer ?
#
loop_
_entity_poly.entity_id
_entity_poly.type
_entity_poly.pdbx_seq_one_letter_code
_entity_poly.pdbx_strand_id
1 'polypeptide(L)'
;MTKTIKRTIGIAAGLLLWTFFLIQEEFAFYGIYSLISYGVHEISSLIPLVCLVATVVWLVILIKRTIQKKTIKADRWFALLLVVLLVFQVSYFHTQKNKVSATMVVTIESVDTRNGTITVTNANGDDKHIVVLEAPDLFRNMVVVGAQQYVASYDYYKNNPNEGKLSGLTIMEQ
;
A
#
# COMPACT_ATOMS: atom_id res chain seq x y z
N MET A 1 21.23 -28.18 11.29
CA MET A 1 20.95 -26.75 11.14
C MET A 1 20.69 -26.16 12.52
N THR A 2 21.47 -25.18 12.96
CA THR A 2 21.33 -24.56 14.29
C THR A 2 20.04 -23.76 14.41
N LYS A 3 19.51 -23.60 15.64
CA LYS A 3 18.28 -22.82 15.89
C LYS A 3 18.39 -21.39 15.39
N THR A 4 19.58 -20.79 15.46
CA THR A 4 19.86 -19.44 14.98
C THR A 4 19.67 -19.34 13.47
N ILE A 5 20.22 -20.30 12.71
CA ILE A 5 20.09 -20.32 11.25
C ILE A 5 18.61 -20.40 10.82
N LYS A 6 17.81 -21.27 11.45
CA LYS A 6 16.37 -21.38 11.16
C LYS A 6 15.63 -20.05 11.38
N ARG A 7 15.97 -19.29 12.43
CA ARG A 7 15.39 -17.99 12.74
C ARG A 7 15.78 -16.92 11.72
N THR A 8 17.07 -16.86 11.38
CA THR A 8 17.57 -15.92 10.37
C THR A 8 16.88 -16.16 9.02
N ILE A 9 16.74 -17.42 8.61
CA ILE A 9 16.04 -17.78 7.37
C ILE A 9 14.57 -17.33 7.44
N GLY A 10 13.88 -17.55 8.56
CA GLY A 10 12.49 -17.14 8.70
C GLY A 10 12.29 -15.63 8.61
N ILE A 11 13.19 -14.82 9.23
CA ILE A 11 13.15 -13.36 9.10
C ILE A 11 13.45 -12.93 7.67
N ALA A 12 14.51 -13.49 7.05
CA ALA A 12 14.87 -13.18 5.68
C ALA A 12 13.71 -13.48 4.71
N ALA A 13 13.05 -14.62 4.87
CA ALA A 13 11.87 -14.98 4.09
C ALA A 13 10.72 -13.99 4.30
N GLY A 14 10.44 -13.59 5.54
CA GLY A 14 9.42 -12.59 5.85
C GLY A 14 9.73 -11.23 5.21
N LEU A 15 10.97 -10.76 5.27
CA LEU A 15 11.39 -9.51 4.65
C LEU A 15 11.29 -9.57 3.11
N LEU A 16 11.67 -10.70 2.50
CA LEU A 16 11.53 -10.90 1.05
C LEU A 16 10.05 -10.88 0.63
N LEU A 17 9.17 -11.52 1.39
CA LEU A 17 7.73 -11.47 1.13
C LEU A 17 7.17 -10.04 1.24
N TRP A 18 7.57 -9.28 2.26
CA TRP A 18 7.18 -7.88 2.39
C TRP A 18 7.68 -7.02 1.22
N THR A 19 8.95 -7.18 0.83
CA THR A 19 9.51 -6.48 -0.33
C THR A 19 8.74 -6.82 -1.60
N PHE A 20 8.45 -8.10 -1.82
CA PHE A 20 7.63 -8.54 -2.94
C PHE A 20 6.25 -7.89 -2.92
N PHE A 21 5.57 -7.85 -1.78
CA PHE A 21 4.27 -7.20 -1.63
C PHE A 21 4.33 -5.70 -1.97
N LEU A 22 5.32 -4.96 -1.44
CA LEU A 22 5.48 -3.53 -1.72
C LEU A 22 5.74 -3.25 -3.20
N ILE A 23 6.55 -4.08 -3.85
CA ILE A 23 6.80 -3.99 -5.31
C ILE A 23 5.50 -4.24 -6.09
N GLN A 24 4.67 -5.19 -5.66
CA GLN A 24 3.38 -5.48 -6.27
C GLN A 24 2.41 -4.30 -6.16
N GLU A 25 2.34 -3.65 -5.01
CA GLU A 25 1.52 -2.45 -4.79
C GLU A 25 1.93 -1.30 -5.73
N GLU A 26 3.25 -1.07 -5.91
CA GLU A 26 3.74 -0.06 -6.85
C GLU A 26 3.44 -0.43 -8.31
N PHE A 27 3.63 -1.69 -8.71
CA PHE A 27 3.28 -2.13 -10.06
C PHE A 27 1.79 -2.00 -10.35
N ALA A 28 0.96 -2.25 -9.34
CA ALA A 28 -0.47 -2.03 -9.43
C ALA A 28 -0.79 -0.57 -9.73
N PHE A 29 -0.16 0.37 -9.03
CA PHE A 29 -0.34 1.79 -9.25
C PHE A 29 0.04 2.23 -10.68
N TYR A 30 1.14 1.71 -11.23
CA TYR A 30 1.55 2.01 -12.61
C TYR A 30 0.76 1.26 -13.69
N GLY A 31 -0.28 0.50 -13.32
CA GLY A 31 -1.13 -0.22 -14.28
C GLY A 31 -0.48 -1.43 -14.94
N ILE A 32 0.62 -1.94 -14.36
CA ILE A 32 1.37 -3.09 -14.90
C ILE A 32 0.71 -4.43 -14.52
N TYR A 33 -0.57 -4.44 -14.17
CA TYR A 33 -1.32 -5.67 -13.89
C TYR A 33 -1.36 -6.66 -15.05
N SER A 34 -1.22 -6.19 -16.29
CA SER A 34 -1.18 -7.06 -17.46
C SER A 34 0.04 -7.99 -17.49
N LEU A 35 1.13 -7.62 -16.81
CA LEU A 35 2.33 -8.45 -16.68
C LEU A 35 2.27 -9.42 -15.48
N ILE A 36 1.45 -9.09 -14.50
CA ILE A 36 1.30 -9.85 -13.26
C ILE A 36 -0.19 -10.10 -13.11
N SER A 37 -0.64 -11.34 -13.29
CA SER A 37 -2.07 -11.65 -13.27
C SER A 37 -2.74 -11.10 -12.01
N TYR A 38 -4.00 -10.65 -12.14
CA TYR A 38 -4.82 -10.16 -11.03
C TYR A 38 -4.83 -11.12 -9.82
N GLY A 39 -4.83 -12.43 -10.07
CA GLY A 39 -4.78 -13.44 -9.02
C GLY A 39 -3.50 -13.40 -8.18
N VAL A 40 -2.34 -13.02 -8.76
CA VAL A 40 -1.10 -12.84 -8.00
C VAL A 40 -1.21 -11.62 -7.08
N HIS A 41 -1.85 -10.54 -7.52
CA HIS A 41 -2.09 -9.35 -6.70
C HIS A 41 -3.01 -9.68 -5.51
N GLU A 42 -4.12 -10.38 -5.72
CA GLU A 42 -5.00 -10.81 -4.63
C GLU A 42 -4.28 -11.66 -3.58
N ILE A 43 -3.49 -12.65 -4.02
CA ILE A 43 -2.71 -13.50 -3.10
C ILE A 43 -1.65 -12.67 -2.37
N SER A 44 -0.97 -11.74 -3.05
CA SER A 44 0.06 -10.90 -2.43
C SER A 44 -0.50 -9.98 -1.35
N SER A 45 -1.74 -9.53 -1.46
CA SER A 45 -2.40 -8.69 -0.45
C SER A 45 -2.56 -9.39 0.92
N LEU A 46 -2.50 -10.72 0.96
CA LEU A 46 -2.53 -11.50 2.21
C LEU A 46 -1.18 -11.54 2.93
N ILE A 47 -0.07 -11.22 2.24
CA ILE A 47 1.29 -11.32 2.80
C ILE A 47 1.46 -10.50 4.08
N PRO A 48 1.04 -9.23 4.18
CA PRO A 48 1.13 -8.44 5.40
C PRO A 48 0.46 -9.12 6.60
N LEU A 49 -0.74 -9.67 6.39
CA LEU A 49 -1.50 -10.35 7.43
C LEU A 49 -0.81 -11.63 7.90
N VAL A 50 -0.33 -12.44 6.96
CA VAL A 50 0.40 -13.70 7.28
C VAL A 50 1.68 -13.39 8.05
N CYS A 51 2.44 -12.37 7.64
CA CYS A 51 3.65 -11.93 8.32
C CYS A 51 3.35 -11.41 9.73
N LEU A 52 2.27 -10.64 9.92
CA LEU A 52 1.84 -10.17 11.23
C LEU A 52 1.53 -11.34 12.18
N VAL A 53 0.71 -12.29 11.72
CA VAL A 53 0.36 -13.48 12.51
C VAL A 53 1.61 -14.27 12.87
N ALA A 54 2.50 -14.50 11.93
CA ALA A 54 3.77 -15.22 12.16
C ALA A 54 4.65 -14.50 13.21
N THR A 55 4.74 -13.16 13.13
CA THR A 55 5.50 -12.34 14.09
C THR A 55 4.92 -12.47 15.50
N VAL A 56 3.60 -12.35 15.64
CA VAL A 56 2.90 -12.49 16.94
C VAL A 56 3.09 -13.89 17.53
N VAL A 57 2.90 -14.93 16.74
CA VAL A 57 3.08 -16.34 17.19
C VAL A 57 4.51 -16.55 17.67
N TRP A 58 5.50 -16.05 16.94
CA TRP A 58 6.90 -16.17 17.35
C TRP A 58 7.23 -15.43 18.64
N LEU A 59 6.68 -14.21 18.83
CA LEU A 59 6.81 -13.46 20.07
C LEU A 59 6.19 -14.22 21.25
N VAL A 60 5.00 -14.78 21.10
CA VAL A 60 4.34 -15.58 22.15
C VAL A 60 5.20 -16.78 22.54
N ILE A 61 5.77 -17.50 21.56
CA ILE A 61 6.67 -18.62 21.82
C ILE A 61 7.91 -18.16 22.61
N LEU A 62 8.51 -17.02 22.26
CA LEU A 62 9.67 -16.48 22.97
C LEU A 62 9.34 -16.06 24.39
N ILE A 63 8.20 -15.39 24.62
CA ILE A 63 7.71 -14.99 25.94
C ILE A 63 7.54 -16.24 26.80
N LYS A 64 6.86 -17.29 26.29
CA LYS A 64 6.67 -18.57 27.01
C LYS A 64 8.02 -19.20 27.40
N ARG A 65 9.03 -19.16 26.51
CA ARG A 65 10.38 -19.69 26.80
C ARG A 65 11.09 -18.83 27.83
N THR A 66 10.90 -17.53 27.83
CA THR A 66 11.48 -16.61 28.81
C THR A 66 10.92 -16.91 30.21
N ILE A 67 9.60 -17.07 30.33
CA ILE A 67 8.94 -17.45 31.60
C ILE A 67 9.49 -18.79 32.11
N GLN A 68 9.74 -19.75 31.21
CA GLN A 68 10.31 -21.05 31.55
C GLN A 68 11.83 -21.02 31.85
N LYS A 69 12.47 -19.85 31.88
CA LYS A 69 13.92 -19.66 32.06
C LYS A 69 14.79 -20.44 31.07
N LYS A 70 14.25 -20.73 29.86
CA LYS A 70 14.94 -21.48 28.80
C LYS A 70 15.53 -20.59 27.71
N THR A 71 15.70 -19.29 27.98
CA THR A 71 16.18 -18.28 27.01
C THR A 71 17.72 -18.19 27.07
N ILE A 72 18.30 -17.96 25.90
CA ILE A 72 19.71 -17.62 25.69
C ILE A 72 19.86 -16.15 25.32
N LYS A 73 21.08 -15.58 25.44
CA LYS A 73 21.32 -14.16 25.06
C LYS A 73 20.83 -13.82 23.65
N ALA A 74 20.99 -14.73 22.69
CA ALA A 74 20.50 -14.54 21.32
C ALA A 74 18.97 -14.43 21.23
N ASP A 75 18.22 -15.04 22.15
CA ASP A 75 16.76 -14.93 22.19
C ASP A 75 16.28 -13.51 22.49
N ARG A 76 17.02 -12.72 23.29
CA ARG A 76 16.70 -11.34 23.63
C ARG A 76 16.82 -10.41 22.43
N TRP A 77 17.92 -10.52 21.70
CA TRP A 77 18.12 -9.73 20.46
C TRP A 77 17.07 -10.07 19.39
N PHE A 78 16.76 -11.35 19.28
CA PHE A 78 15.72 -11.81 18.36
C PHE A 78 14.33 -11.30 18.75
N ALA A 79 14.00 -11.28 20.05
CA ALA A 79 12.75 -10.71 20.54
C ALA A 79 12.67 -9.21 20.26
N LEU A 80 13.77 -8.46 20.48
CA LEU A 80 13.83 -7.03 20.16
C LEU A 80 13.53 -6.79 18.66
N LEU A 81 14.16 -7.54 17.77
CA LEU A 81 13.93 -7.46 16.34
C LEU A 81 12.47 -7.73 15.99
N LEU A 82 11.84 -8.77 16.55
CA LEU A 82 10.43 -9.07 16.32
C LEU A 82 9.50 -7.97 16.84
N VAL A 83 9.85 -7.32 17.95
CA VAL A 83 9.06 -6.15 18.44
C VAL A 83 9.15 -5.00 17.45
N VAL A 84 10.34 -4.69 16.93
CA VAL A 84 10.50 -3.64 15.90
C VAL A 84 9.68 -3.97 14.64
N LEU A 85 9.74 -5.23 14.18
CA LEU A 85 8.94 -5.69 13.04
C LEU A 85 7.43 -5.58 13.34
N LEU A 86 7.00 -5.94 14.54
CA LEU A 86 5.59 -5.81 14.95
C LEU A 86 5.12 -4.35 14.93
N VAL A 87 5.93 -3.44 15.47
CA VAL A 87 5.60 -1.99 15.43
C VAL A 87 5.45 -1.51 13.99
N PHE A 88 6.38 -1.88 13.11
CA PHE A 88 6.29 -1.54 11.68
C PHE A 88 5.01 -2.09 11.04
N GLN A 89 4.70 -3.38 11.26
CA GLN A 89 3.50 -4.03 10.71
C GLN A 89 2.21 -3.38 11.21
N VAL A 90 2.11 -3.11 12.53
CA VAL A 90 0.94 -2.45 13.12
C VAL A 90 0.78 -1.02 12.59
N SER A 91 1.89 -0.28 12.45
CA SER A 91 1.87 1.08 11.86
C SER A 91 1.37 1.05 10.42
N TYR A 92 1.81 0.07 9.62
CA TYR A 92 1.32 -0.13 8.26
C TYR A 92 -0.20 -0.33 8.24
N PHE A 93 -0.73 -1.27 9.03
CA PHE A 93 -2.19 -1.51 9.09
C PHE A 93 -2.97 -0.31 9.60
N HIS A 94 -2.41 0.43 10.56
CA HIS A 94 -3.02 1.67 11.04
C HIS A 94 -3.14 2.72 9.94
N THR A 95 -2.10 2.86 9.12
CA THR A 95 -2.11 3.78 7.97
C THR A 95 -3.13 3.33 6.92
N GLN A 96 -3.16 2.04 6.58
CA GLN A 96 -4.12 1.50 5.59
C GLN A 96 -5.59 1.66 6.04
N LYS A 97 -5.88 1.59 7.34
CA LYS A 97 -7.24 1.81 7.87
C LYS A 97 -7.80 3.21 7.55
N ASN A 98 -6.93 4.20 7.38
CA ASN A 98 -7.32 5.57 7.07
C ASN A 98 -7.37 5.86 5.56
N LYS A 99 -6.97 4.88 4.73
CA LYS A 99 -7.06 4.96 3.27
C LYS A 99 -8.50 4.66 2.83
N VAL A 100 -9.03 5.49 1.95
CA VAL A 100 -10.38 5.39 1.39
C VAL A 100 -10.28 5.47 -0.11
N SER A 101 -10.97 4.58 -0.81
CA SER A 101 -11.14 4.65 -2.25
C SER A 101 -12.42 5.43 -2.58
N ALA A 102 -12.33 6.33 -3.54
CA ALA A 102 -13.46 7.07 -4.08
C ALA A 102 -13.49 7.01 -5.60
N THR A 103 -14.69 7.14 -6.14
CA THR A 103 -14.91 7.29 -7.58
C THR A 103 -15.80 8.51 -7.80
N MET A 104 -15.38 9.42 -8.68
CA MET A 104 -16.13 10.62 -9.00
C MET A 104 -16.01 10.99 -10.48
N VAL A 105 -17.01 11.70 -10.98
CA VAL A 105 -16.94 12.31 -12.30
C VAL A 105 -16.20 13.63 -12.19
N VAL A 106 -15.15 13.77 -12.97
CA VAL A 106 -14.21 14.89 -12.88
C VAL A 106 -13.96 15.56 -14.22
N THR A 107 -13.61 16.83 -14.15
CA THR A 107 -12.96 17.58 -15.23
C THR A 107 -11.51 17.83 -14.85
N ILE A 108 -10.59 17.66 -15.79
CA ILE A 108 -9.16 17.92 -15.57
C ILE A 108 -8.91 19.43 -15.68
N GLU A 109 -8.43 20.08 -14.62
CA GLU A 109 -8.08 21.50 -14.64
C GLU A 109 -6.63 21.73 -15.11
N SER A 110 -5.71 20.91 -14.66
CA SER A 110 -4.29 21.01 -15.02
C SER A 110 -3.54 19.69 -14.87
N VAL A 111 -2.44 19.59 -15.62
CA VAL A 111 -1.49 18.47 -15.54
C VAL A 111 -0.12 19.02 -15.18
N ASP A 112 0.44 18.58 -14.05
CA ASP A 112 1.81 18.91 -13.64
C ASP A 112 2.72 17.70 -13.89
N THR A 113 3.46 17.79 -14.99
CA THR A 113 4.41 16.73 -15.39
C THR A 113 5.64 16.66 -14.49
N ARG A 114 6.02 17.78 -13.81
CA ARG A 114 7.20 17.80 -12.93
C ARG A 114 6.93 17.08 -11.62
N ASN A 115 5.75 17.32 -11.04
CA ASN A 115 5.35 16.71 -9.76
C ASN A 115 4.61 15.38 -9.95
N GLY A 116 4.29 15.01 -11.20
CA GLY A 116 3.59 13.74 -11.46
C GLY A 116 2.13 13.78 -11.06
N THR A 117 1.47 14.95 -11.08
CA THR A 117 0.10 15.12 -10.59
C THR A 117 -0.85 15.65 -11.66
N ILE A 118 -2.14 15.37 -11.45
CA ILE A 118 -3.25 16.01 -12.15
C ILE A 118 -4.15 16.70 -11.13
N THR A 119 -4.63 17.89 -11.45
CA THR A 119 -5.63 18.60 -10.64
C THR A 119 -7.00 18.38 -11.28
N VAL A 120 -7.94 17.88 -10.50
CA VAL A 120 -9.28 17.55 -10.95
C VAL A 120 -10.33 18.30 -10.14
N THR A 121 -11.45 18.60 -10.78
CA THR A 121 -12.64 19.19 -10.15
C THR A 121 -13.84 18.27 -10.34
N ASN A 122 -14.71 18.21 -9.34
CA ASN A 122 -15.98 17.49 -9.45
C ASN A 122 -16.84 18.13 -10.56
N ALA A 123 -17.25 17.32 -11.55
CA ALA A 123 -18.08 17.79 -12.66
C ALA A 123 -19.58 17.87 -12.31
N ASN A 124 -20.04 17.16 -11.28
CA ASN A 124 -21.47 17.00 -10.95
C ASN A 124 -21.91 17.74 -9.67
N GLY A 125 -21.06 18.57 -9.07
CA GLY A 125 -21.36 19.25 -7.81
C GLY A 125 -21.42 20.77 -7.92
N ASP A 126 -22.30 21.40 -7.14
CA ASP A 126 -22.35 22.86 -6.99
C ASP A 126 -21.09 23.40 -6.27
N ASP A 127 -20.42 22.56 -5.46
CA ASP A 127 -19.16 22.88 -4.82
C ASP A 127 -17.99 22.39 -5.68
N LYS A 128 -17.15 23.34 -6.12
CA LYS A 128 -15.88 23.04 -6.79
C LYS A 128 -14.91 22.38 -5.82
N HIS A 129 -15.07 21.08 -5.61
CA HIS A 129 -14.12 20.29 -4.85
C HIS A 129 -12.91 19.97 -5.72
N ILE A 130 -11.78 20.62 -5.40
CA ILE A 130 -10.52 20.45 -6.12
C ILE A 130 -9.73 19.36 -5.41
N VAL A 131 -9.27 18.37 -6.18
CA VAL A 131 -8.42 17.27 -5.69
C VAL A 131 -7.17 17.20 -6.55
N VAL A 132 -6.01 17.07 -5.89
CA VAL A 132 -4.73 16.85 -6.55
C VAL A 132 -4.42 15.34 -6.49
N LEU A 133 -4.31 14.72 -7.65
CA LEU A 133 -4.10 13.28 -7.77
C LEU A 133 -2.71 12.99 -8.32
N GLU A 134 -1.91 12.21 -7.59
CA GLU A 134 -0.71 11.59 -8.13
C GLU A 134 -1.14 10.61 -9.23
N ALA A 135 -0.60 10.76 -10.43
CA ALA A 135 -1.00 9.99 -11.59
C ALA A 135 0.21 9.47 -12.37
N PRO A 136 0.21 8.19 -12.79
CA PRO A 136 1.20 7.65 -13.72
C PRO A 136 1.28 8.42 -15.02
N ASP A 137 2.45 8.41 -15.67
CA ASP A 137 2.69 9.07 -16.95
C ASP A 137 1.66 8.69 -18.02
N LEU A 138 1.24 7.43 -18.01
CA LEU A 138 0.22 6.93 -18.93
C LEU A 138 -1.05 7.76 -18.86
N PHE A 139 -1.59 7.97 -17.66
CA PHE A 139 -2.83 8.75 -17.48
C PHE A 139 -2.59 10.23 -17.79
N ARG A 140 -1.46 10.81 -17.35
CA ARG A 140 -1.15 12.22 -17.62
C ARG A 140 -1.07 12.56 -19.11
N ASN A 141 -0.58 11.61 -19.92
CA ASN A 141 -0.45 11.78 -21.37
C ASN A 141 -1.76 11.54 -22.13
N MET A 142 -2.73 10.89 -21.52
CA MET A 142 -4.02 10.56 -22.16
C MET A 142 -5.13 11.57 -21.87
N VAL A 143 -4.97 12.44 -20.87
CA VAL A 143 -6.03 13.37 -20.46
C VAL A 143 -6.03 14.64 -21.28
N VAL A 144 -7.24 15.17 -21.50
CA VAL A 144 -7.48 16.47 -22.14
C VAL A 144 -7.94 17.45 -21.07
N VAL A 145 -7.25 18.59 -20.97
CA VAL A 145 -7.60 19.64 -20.00
C VAL A 145 -8.85 20.38 -20.45
N GLY A 146 -9.79 20.58 -19.57
CA GLY A 146 -10.92 21.51 -19.67
C GLY A 146 -12.23 20.91 -20.15
N ALA A 147 -12.31 20.35 -21.36
CA ALA A 147 -13.61 20.10 -21.99
C ALA A 147 -14.19 18.70 -21.77
N GLN A 148 -13.38 17.72 -21.41
CA GLN A 148 -13.78 16.32 -21.34
C GLN A 148 -14.02 15.89 -19.89
N GLN A 149 -15.11 15.14 -19.68
CA GLN A 149 -15.41 14.53 -18.40
C GLN A 149 -14.82 13.11 -18.33
N TYR A 150 -14.34 12.75 -17.14
CA TYR A 150 -13.76 11.46 -16.84
C TYR A 150 -14.38 10.89 -15.58
N VAL A 151 -14.46 9.56 -15.50
CA VAL A 151 -14.70 8.85 -14.25
C VAL A 151 -13.32 8.52 -13.66
N ALA A 152 -12.97 9.18 -12.56
CA ALA A 152 -11.73 8.98 -11.85
C ALA A 152 -11.97 8.13 -10.60
N SER A 153 -11.21 7.02 -10.47
CA SER A 153 -11.10 6.24 -9.24
C SER A 153 -9.76 6.54 -8.58
N TYR A 154 -9.76 6.86 -7.31
CA TYR A 154 -8.55 7.24 -6.60
C TYR A 154 -8.63 6.87 -5.12
N ASP A 155 -7.46 6.72 -4.51
CA ASP A 155 -7.31 6.47 -3.09
C ASP A 155 -6.80 7.73 -2.40
N TYR A 156 -7.36 8.06 -1.25
CA TYR A 156 -6.93 9.18 -0.42
C TYR A 156 -6.93 8.80 1.06
N TYR A 157 -6.26 9.60 1.88
CA TYR A 157 -6.31 9.46 3.32
C TYR A 157 -7.35 10.41 3.92
N LYS A 158 -8.13 9.93 4.90
CA LYS A 158 -9.19 10.71 5.57
C LYS A 158 -8.71 12.03 6.18
N ASN A 159 -7.45 12.10 6.58
CA ASN A 159 -6.82 13.31 7.11
C ASN A 159 -6.35 14.28 6.03
N ASN A 160 -6.32 13.88 4.76
CA ASN A 160 -5.98 14.73 3.62
C ASN A 160 -6.86 14.38 2.41
N PRO A 161 -8.15 14.77 2.41
CA PRO A 161 -9.11 14.36 1.37
C PRO A 161 -8.88 15.05 0.02
N ASN A 162 -8.09 16.12 -0.02
CA ASN A 162 -7.81 16.91 -1.23
C ASN A 162 -6.59 16.40 -2.02
N GLU A 163 -5.90 15.39 -1.52
CA GLU A 163 -4.78 14.75 -2.18
C GLU A 163 -5.00 13.25 -2.24
N GLY A 164 -4.71 12.65 -3.38
CA GLY A 164 -4.91 11.22 -3.57
C GLY A 164 -3.99 10.61 -4.60
N LYS A 165 -4.14 9.31 -4.78
CA LYS A 165 -3.41 8.51 -5.75
C LYS A 165 -4.41 7.94 -6.75
N LEU A 166 -4.27 8.30 -8.03
CA LEU A 166 -5.18 7.86 -9.09
C LEU A 166 -5.00 6.36 -9.35
N SER A 167 -6.06 5.58 -9.22
CA SER A 167 -6.06 4.14 -9.48
C SER A 167 -6.72 3.77 -10.80
N GLY A 168 -7.59 4.62 -11.34
CA GLY A 168 -8.26 4.40 -12.62
C GLY A 168 -8.80 5.69 -13.21
N LEU A 169 -8.80 5.77 -14.53
CA LEU A 169 -9.38 6.89 -15.29
C LEU A 169 -10.04 6.36 -16.55
N THR A 170 -11.32 6.67 -16.73
CA THR A 170 -12.10 6.27 -17.89
C THR A 170 -12.79 7.50 -18.49
N ILE A 171 -12.81 7.60 -19.81
CA ILE A 171 -13.54 8.66 -20.50
C ILE A 171 -15.05 8.42 -20.30
N MET A 172 -15.77 9.47 -19.95
CA MET A 172 -17.22 9.43 -19.91
C MET A 172 -17.73 9.66 -21.33
N GLU A 173 -18.26 8.60 -21.96
CA GLU A 173 -18.98 8.73 -23.23
C GLU A 173 -20.31 9.43 -22.96
N GLN A 174 -20.56 10.52 -23.68
CA GLN A 174 -21.82 11.29 -23.63
C GLN A 174 -22.91 10.60 -24.47
#